data_b78a12881374ebe73b5b7e7249c47bf4
#
_entry.id   b78a12881374ebe73b5b7e7249c47bf4
#
_cell.length_a   1.000
_cell.length_b   1.000
_cell.length_c   1.000
_cell.angle_alpha   90.00
_cell.angle_beta   90.00
_cell.angle_gamma   90.00
#
_symmetry.space_group_name_H-M   'P 1'
#
loop_
_entity.id
_entity.type
_entity.pdbx_description
1 polymer ?
#
loop_
_entity_poly.entity_id
_entity_poly.type
_entity_poly.pdbx_seq_one_letter_code
_entity_poly.pdbx_strand_id
1 'polypeptide(L)'
;MRFDYFDMLSGDPIYLQGVGHLRSPSLHELRPTSGIGYRAYNIYLNFLTWDKEHLLKYDQLMQYRGAHRLNRKCFNTFDVATLLTQTRELCRVVLSFFMLEDLVWDEAHRRYLVMAQDAEEPCVIGEINRDNFDEVRETMLQLNFIGLDKGDAPPVQHSDDKSKELWEKVQGHLKEQAQKESKEDKPEYHLSNIISKICAVHPSYNLLNIYGLTVFQLYDAFFQVSYMRSSDLNEQIFSNHGGDKFKFENWLKPILKNL
;
A
#
# COMPACT_ATOMS: atom_id res chain seq x y z
N MET A 1 -7.61 11.42 -3.17
CA MET A 1 -7.82 10.49 -2.05
C MET A 1 -9.29 10.52 -1.68
N ARG A 2 -9.91 9.39 -1.40
CA ARG A 2 -11.37 9.29 -1.21
C ARG A 2 -11.80 9.37 0.26
N PHE A 3 -10.88 9.09 1.16
CA PHE A 3 -11.08 9.07 2.60
C PHE A 3 -10.20 10.11 3.26
N ASP A 4 -10.67 10.63 4.42
CA ASP A 4 -9.89 11.55 5.22
C ASP A 4 -8.63 10.84 5.73
N TYR A 5 -7.52 11.54 5.70
CA TYR A 5 -6.25 11.04 6.23
C TYR A 5 -6.34 10.73 7.73
N PHE A 6 -7.13 11.52 8.46
CA PHE A 6 -7.38 11.29 9.88
C PHE A 6 -8.04 9.92 10.13
N ASP A 7 -9.00 9.54 9.29
CA ASP A 7 -9.67 8.23 9.38
C ASP A 7 -8.66 7.10 9.13
N MET A 8 -7.77 7.26 8.15
CA MET A 8 -6.72 6.26 7.88
C MET A 8 -5.69 6.16 9.02
N LEU A 9 -5.35 7.28 9.67
CA LEU A 9 -4.42 7.31 10.81
C LEU A 9 -5.00 6.67 12.06
N SER A 10 -6.33 6.68 12.27
CA SER A 10 -6.95 6.03 13.41
C SER A 10 -6.65 4.52 13.44
N GLY A 11 -6.48 3.92 12.26
CA GLY A 11 -6.31 2.47 12.09
C GLY A 11 -7.64 1.71 12.19
N ASP A 12 -8.75 2.41 12.38
CA ASP A 12 -10.08 1.82 12.38
C ASP A 12 -10.51 1.41 10.97
N PRO A 13 -11.36 0.41 10.82
CA PRO A 13 -11.91 0.02 9.54
C PRO A 13 -12.74 1.14 8.92
N ILE A 14 -12.60 1.34 7.61
CA ILE A 14 -13.30 2.37 6.85
C ILE A 14 -14.50 1.77 6.15
N TYR A 15 -15.69 2.34 6.39
CA TYR A 15 -16.91 1.91 5.74
C TYR A 15 -17.00 2.43 4.30
N LEU A 16 -17.07 1.52 3.34
CA LEU A 16 -17.35 1.83 1.94
C LEU A 16 -18.81 1.52 1.64
N GLN A 17 -19.56 2.54 1.24
CA GLN A 17 -21.01 2.43 1.03
C GLN A 17 -21.36 1.34 0.01
N GLY A 18 -22.27 0.44 0.37
CA GLY A 18 -22.71 -0.68 -0.47
C GLY A 18 -21.71 -1.83 -0.59
N VAL A 19 -20.58 -1.74 0.12
CA VAL A 19 -19.55 -2.79 0.17
C VAL A 19 -19.41 -3.34 1.58
N GLY A 20 -19.03 -2.52 2.57
CA GLY A 20 -18.73 -2.94 3.93
C GLY A 20 -17.50 -2.24 4.48
N HIS A 21 -16.85 -2.84 5.50
CA HIS A 21 -15.70 -2.26 6.17
C HIS A 21 -14.38 -2.79 5.60
N LEU A 22 -13.58 -1.87 5.08
CA LEU A 22 -12.22 -2.14 4.61
C LEU A 22 -11.22 -1.75 5.70
N ARG A 23 -10.14 -2.50 5.84
CA ARG A 23 -9.15 -2.27 6.89
C ARG A 23 -7.71 -2.38 6.40
N SER A 24 -6.82 -1.68 7.07
CA SER A 24 -5.39 -1.94 7.00
C SER A 24 -5.04 -3.04 8.02
N PRO A 25 -4.33 -4.11 7.63
CA PRO A 25 -3.97 -5.15 8.59
C PRO A 25 -2.96 -4.62 9.62
N SER A 26 -3.01 -5.15 10.84
CA SER A 26 -1.99 -4.90 11.85
C SER A 26 -0.70 -5.64 11.53
N LEU A 27 0.44 -5.12 11.98
CA LEU A 27 1.72 -5.82 11.84
C LEU A 27 1.75 -7.17 12.57
N HIS A 28 0.90 -7.33 13.59
CA HIS A 28 0.75 -8.60 14.31
C HIS A 28 0.17 -9.69 13.38
N GLU A 29 -0.76 -9.35 12.50
CA GLU A 29 -1.38 -10.27 11.53
C GLU A 29 -0.41 -10.67 10.42
N LEU A 30 0.66 -9.92 10.20
CA LEU A 30 1.70 -10.24 9.23
C LEU A 30 2.79 -11.18 9.78
N ARG A 31 2.73 -11.55 11.05
CA ARG A 31 3.68 -12.50 11.65
C ARG A 31 3.29 -13.94 11.29
N PRO A 32 4.26 -14.82 10.98
CA PRO A 32 3.95 -16.22 10.61
C PRO A 32 3.27 -17.02 11.72
N THR A 33 3.47 -16.62 13.00
CA THR A 33 2.95 -17.34 14.15
C THR A 33 1.56 -16.90 14.59
N SER A 34 1.14 -15.69 14.22
CA SER A 34 -0.13 -15.09 14.68
C SER A 34 -1.04 -14.64 13.54
N GLY A 35 -0.58 -14.77 12.30
CA GLY A 35 -1.33 -14.32 11.11
C GLY A 35 -0.91 -15.06 9.85
N ILE A 36 -1.11 -14.43 8.71
CA ILE A 36 -0.87 -15.05 7.39
C ILE A 36 0.62 -15.12 7.00
N GLY A 37 1.48 -14.37 7.70
CA GLY A 37 2.89 -14.20 7.33
C GLY A 37 3.12 -13.17 6.23
N TYR A 38 4.27 -12.50 6.30
CA TYR A 38 4.63 -11.41 5.38
C TYR A 38 4.67 -11.84 3.91
N ARG A 39 5.09 -13.09 3.63
CA ARG A 39 5.13 -13.61 2.26
C ARG A 39 3.74 -13.72 1.64
N ALA A 40 2.76 -14.24 2.38
CA ALA A 40 1.38 -14.33 1.90
C ALA A 40 0.75 -12.93 1.74
N TYR A 41 1.03 -12.03 2.68
CA TYR A 41 0.61 -10.63 2.57
C TYR A 41 1.12 -9.97 1.26
N ASN A 42 2.39 -10.15 0.91
CA ASN A 42 2.94 -9.64 -0.36
C ASN A 42 2.25 -10.25 -1.59
N ILE A 43 1.90 -11.54 -1.54
CA ILE A 43 1.12 -12.18 -2.61
C ILE A 43 -0.25 -11.52 -2.74
N TYR A 44 -0.92 -11.21 -1.62
CA TYR A 44 -2.22 -10.53 -1.62
C TYR A 44 -2.12 -9.12 -2.19
N LEU A 45 -1.13 -8.35 -1.77
CA LEU A 45 -0.90 -7.01 -2.34
C LEU A 45 -0.62 -7.06 -3.84
N ASN A 46 0.24 -7.98 -4.27
CA ASN A 46 0.52 -8.18 -5.70
C ASN A 46 -0.75 -8.52 -6.48
N PHE A 47 -1.61 -9.39 -5.95
CA PHE A 47 -2.89 -9.71 -6.57
C PHE A 47 -3.77 -8.45 -6.72
N LEU A 48 -3.83 -7.59 -5.70
CA LEU A 48 -4.57 -6.33 -5.75
C LEU A 48 -3.98 -5.33 -6.77
N THR A 49 -2.68 -5.35 -7.03
CA THR A 49 -2.04 -4.48 -8.03
C THR A 49 -2.21 -4.96 -9.48
N TRP A 50 -2.55 -6.23 -9.68
CA TRP A 50 -2.69 -6.80 -11.02
C TRP A 50 -3.90 -6.23 -11.75
N ASP A 51 -3.66 -5.77 -12.96
CA ASP A 51 -4.72 -5.48 -13.92
C ASP A 51 -5.15 -6.75 -14.69
N LYS A 52 -6.15 -6.60 -15.54
CA LYS A 52 -6.64 -7.73 -16.32
C LYS A 52 -5.57 -8.37 -17.24
N GLU A 53 -4.59 -7.58 -17.71
CA GLU A 53 -3.53 -8.10 -18.59
C GLU A 53 -2.52 -8.94 -17.81
N HIS A 54 -2.23 -8.59 -16.56
CA HIS A 54 -1.43 -9.40 -15.66
C HIS A 54 -2.15 -10.70 -15.28
N LEU A 55 -3.43 -10.61 -14.91
CA LEU A 55 -4.25 -11.78 -14.58
C LEU A 55 -4.37 -12.75 -15.78
N LEU A 56 -4.51 -12.21 -17.00
CA LEU A 56 -4.58 -13.03 -18.23
C LEU A 56 -3.26 -13.73 -18.57
N LYS A 57 -2.14 -13.36 -17.98
CA LYS A 57 -0.84 -14.04 -18.10
C LYS A 57 -0.72 -15.26 -17.18
N TYR A 58 -1.60 -15.40 -16.21
CA TYR A 58 -1.61 -16.57 -15.34
C TYR A 58 -1.85 -17.84 -16.16
N ASP A 59 -1.01 -18.86 -16.00
CA ASP A 59 -0.97 -20.03 -16.88
C ASP A 59 -2.33 -20.68 -17.15
N GLN A 60 -3.15 -20.85 -16.12
CA GLN A 60 -4.47 -21.45 -16.26
C GLN A 60 -5.43 -20.57 -17.05
N LEU A 61 -5.38 -19.25 -16.84
CA LEU A 61 -6.18 -18.28 -17.58
C LEU A 61 -5.73 -18.19 -19.04
N MET A 62 -4.43 -18.37 -19.31
CA MET A 62 -3.89 -18.44 -20.66
C MET A 62 -4.42 -19.66 -21.42
N GLN A 63 -4.46 -20.83 -20.79
CA GLN A 63 -5.01 -22.05 -21.36
C GLN A 63 -6.51 -21.89 -21.65
N TYR A 64 -7.28 -21.36 -20.69
CA TYR A 64 -8.71 -21.10 -20.86
C TYR A 64 -8.97 -20.11 -22.01
N ARG A 65 -8.23 -19.02 -22.07
CA ARG A 65 -8.33 -18.03 -23.13
C ARG A 65 -8.03 -18.61 -24.52
N GLY A 66 -7.00 -19.45 -24.63
CA GLY A 66 -6.66 -20.14 -25.86
C GLY A 66 -7.80 -21.05 -26.35
N ALA A 67 -8.42 -21.77 -25.43
CA ALA A 67 -9.51 -22.68 -25.72
C ALA A 67 -10.84 -21.99 -26.10
N HIS A 68 -11.16 -20.87 -25.44
CA HIS A 68 -12.46 -20.23 -25.54
C HIS A 68 -12.45 -18.88 -26.28
N ARG A 69 -11.31 -18.43 -26.83
CA ARG A 69 -11.14 -17.18 -27.60
C ARG A 69 -11.76 -15.96 -26.88
N LEU A 70 -11.40 -15.76 -25.62
CA LEU A 70 -11.92 -14.68 -24.80
C LEU A 70 -11.82 -13.31 -25.50
N ASN A 71 -12.94 -12.62 -25.63
CA ASN A 71 -12.97 -11.27 -26.17
C ASN A 71 -12.49 -10.29 -25.10
N ARG A 72 -11.24 -9.83 -25.21
CA ARG A 72 -10.58 -8.93 -24.25
C ARG A 72 -11.36 -7.63 -23.98
N LYS A 73 -12.13 -7.15 -24.96
CA LYS A 73 -12.88 -5.89 -24.84
C LYS A 73 -14.08 -6.01 -23.88
N CYS A 74 -14.62 -7.22 -23.72
CA CYS A 74 -15.83 -7.43 -22.92
C CYS A 74 -15.54 -7.72 -21.44
N PHE A 75 -14.30 -8.04 -21.08
CA PHE A 75 -13.91 -8.40 -19.71
C PHE A 75 -13.19 -7.24 -19.03
N ASN A 76 -13.58 -6.96 -17.78
CA ASN A 76 -12.82 -6.11 -16.88
C ASN A 76 -11.94 -6.96 -15.93
N THR A 77 -11.28 -6.34 -14.97
CA THR A 77 -10.39 -7.01 -14.02
C THR A 77 -11.15 -8.02 -13.15
N PHE A 78 -12.34 -7.66 -12.68
CA PHE A 78 -13.20 -8.53 -11.89
C PHE A 78 -13.62 -9.80 -12.64
N ASP A 79 -14.06 -9.63 -13.89
CA ASP A 79 -14.46 -10.77 -14.72
C ASP A 79 -13.32 -11.79 -14.89
N VAL A 80 -12.09 -11.30 -15.06
CA VAL A 80 -10.91 -12.18 -15.20
C VAL A 80 -10.54 -12.83 -13.88
N ALA A 81 -10.56 -12.07 -12.78
CA ALA A 81 -10.24 -12.57 -11.43
C ALA A 81 -11.22 -13.66 -10.98
N THR A 82 -12.49 -13.59 -11.42
CA THR A 82 -13.55 -14.52 -11.02
C THR A 82 -13.89 -15.59 -12.06
N LEU A 83 -13.17 -15.60 -13.19
CA LEU A 83 -13.46 -16.49 -14.33
C LEU A 83 -13.32 -17.98 -13.99
N LEU A 84 -12.25 -18.35 -13.31
CA LEU A 84 -11.99 -19.72 -12.88
C LEU A 84 -12.27 -19.85 -11.37
N THR A 85 -12.75 -21.00 -10.94
CA THR A 85 -13.02 -21.27 -9.53
C THR A 85 -11.81 -21.03 -8.65
N GLN A 86 -10.60 -21.41 -9.09
CA GLN A 86 -9.37 -21.24 -8.33
C GLN A 86 -8.98 -19.77 -8.17
N THR A 87 -9.03 -18.97 -9.23
CA THR A 87 -8.74 -17.53 -9.16
C THR A 87 -9.82 -16.79 -8.39
N ARG A 88 -11.07 -17.21 -8.49
CA ARG A 88 -12.20 -16.69 -7.72
C ARG A 88 -12.02 -16.92 -6.22
N GLU A 89 -11.61 -18.14 -5.82
CA GLU A 89 -11.32 -18.43 -4.41
C GLU A 89 -10.10 -17.65 -3.91
N LEU A 90 -9.05 -17.50 -4.71
CA LEU A 90 -7.93 -16.63 -4.35
C LEU A 90 -8.40 -15.18 -4.17
N CYS A 91 -9.20 -14.66 -5.11
CA CYS A 91 -9.80 -13.33 -5.00
C CYS A 91 -10.60 -13.18 -3.71
N ARG A 92 -11.46 -14.15 -3.38
CA ARG A 92 -12.24 -14.17 -2.14
C ARG A 92 -11.33 -14.10 -0.90
N VAL A 93 -10.30 -14.94 -0.84
CA VAL A 93 -9.36 -14.99 0.29
C VAL A 93 -8.62 -13.66 0.44
N VAL A 94 -8.16 -13.06 -0.68
CA VAL A 94 -7.48 -11.76 -0.66
C VAL A 94 -8.42 -10.68 -0.16
N LEU A 95 -9.62 -10.56 -0.71
CA LEU A 95 -10.59 -9.55 -0.29
C LEU A 95 -10.98 -9.71 1.18
N SER A 96 -11.30 -10.95 1.63
CA SER A 96 -11.65 -11.23 3.02
C SER A 96 -10.54 -10.86 4.01
N PHE A 97 -9.27 -10.90 3.62
CA PHE A 97 -8.18 -10.48 4.49
C PHE A 97 -8.20 -8.97 4.79
N PHE A 98 -8.61 -8.15 3.83
CA PHE A 98 -8.69 -6.70 3.96
C PHE A 98 -10.09 -6.19 4.35
N MET A 99 -11.02 -7.06 4.67
CA MET A 99 -12.37 -6.73 5.11
C MET A 99 -12.62 -7.27 6.52
N LEU A 100 -13.65 -6.73 7.19
CA LEU A 100 -14.14 -7.30 8.44
C LEU A 100 -15.17 -8.41 8.17
N GLU A 101 -15.97 -8.24 7.16
CA GLU A 101 -17.12 -9.09 6.87
C GLU A 101 -16.70 -10.32 6.05
N ASP A 102 -17.53 -11.35 6.12
CA ASP A 102 -17.38 -12.56 5.32
C ASP A 102 -17.90 -12.37 3.89
N LEU A 103 -17.24 -13.01 2.93
CA LEU A 103 -17.61 -12.97 1.52
C LEU A 103 -18.16 -14.32 1.05
N VAL A 104 -19.37 -14.29 0.46
CA VAL A 104 -20.02 -15.44 -0.14
C VAL A 104 -20.21 -15.19 -1.64
N TRP A 105 -19.81 -16.15 -2.47
CA TRP A 105 -20.00 -16.04 -3.92
C TRP A 105 -21.42 -16.36 -4.34
N ASP A 106 -22.08 -15.41 -5.02
CA ASP A 106 -23.37 -15.58 -5.68
C ASP A 106 -23.15 -15.95 -7.16
N GLU A 107 -23.29 -17.22 -7.48
CA GLU A 107 -23.08 -17.75 -8.82
C GLU A 107 -24.10 -17.23 -9.85
N ALA A 108 -25.33 -16.97 -9.41
CA ALA A 108 -26.41 -16.52 -10.29
C ALA A 108 -26.16 -15.10 -10.82
N HIS A 109 -25.64 -14.21 -9.97
CA HIS A 109 -25.39 -12.81 -10.31
C HIS A 109 -23.91 -12.50 -10.50
N ARG A 110 -23.02 -13.48 -10.31
CA ARG A 110 -21.55 -13.37 -10.45
C ARG A 110 -20.99 -12.19 -9.62
N ARG A 111 -21.21 -12.23 -8.32
CA ARG A 111 -20.77 -11.23 -7.36
C ARG A 111 -20.41 -11.88 -6.02
N TYR A 112 -19.64 -11.17 -5.20
CA TYR A 112 -19.52 -11.53 -3.79
C TYR A 112 -20.56 -10.77 -2.98
N LEU A 113 -21.33 -11.50 -2.20
CA LEU A 113 -22.20 -10.94 -1.16
C LEU A 113 -21.36 -10.72 0.09
N VAL A 114 -21.50 -9.56 0.69
CA VAL A 114 -20.84 -9.19 1.94
C VAL A 114 -21.81 -9.45 3.08
N MET A 115 -21.42 -10.35 3.98
CA MET A 115 -22.28 -10.88 5.04
C MET A 115 -21.91 -10.23 6.38
N ALA A 116 -22.91 -9.75 7.13
CA ALA A 116 -22.68 -9.25 8.47
C ALA A 116 -22.19 -10.37 9.39
N GLN A 117 -21.13 -10.10 10.19
CA GLN A 117 -20.52 -11.11 11.08
C GLN A 117 -21.39 -11.42 12.31
N ASP A 118 -22.06 -10.43 12.89
CA ASP A 118 -22.73 -10.55 14.20
C ASP A 118 -24.26 -10.63 14.10
N ALA A 119 -24.81 -10.94 12.92
CA ALA A 119 -26.24 -11.09 12.77
C ALA A 119 -26.70 -12.48 13.20
N GLU A 120 -27.78 -12.57 14.00
CA GLU A 120 -28.42 -13.86 14.39
C GLU A 120 -28.83 -14.69 13.17
N GLU A 121 -29.17 -13.99 12.07
CA GLU A 121 -29.45 -14.60 10.76
C GLU A 121 -28.51 -14.04 9.69
N PRO A 122 -28.15 -14.84 8.67
CA PRO A 122 -27.30 -14.39 7.57
C PRO A 122 -27.90 -13.14 6.91
N CYS A 123 -27.26 -11.99 7.06
CA CYS A 123 -27.69 -10.71 6.52
C CYS A 123 -26.68 -10.18 5.51
N VAL A 124 -27.14 -9.89 4.29
CA VAL A 124 -26.32 -9.24 3.26
C VAL A 124 -26.34 -7.73 3.50
N ILE A 125 -25.15 -7.14 3.70
CA ILE A 125 -25.00 -5.70 3.95
C ILE A 125 -24.39 -4.95 2.76
N GLY A 126 -23.83 -5.68 1.81
CA GLY A 126 -23.19 -5.10 0.63
C GLY A 126 -22.85 -6.15 -0.40
N GLU A 127 -22.21 -5.72 -1.47
CA GLU A 127 -21.74 -6.60 -2.53
C GLU A 127 -20.46 -6.07 -3.19
N ILE A 128 -19.66 -7.00 -3.72
CA ILE A 128 -18.53 -6.68 -4.59
C ILE A 128 -18.81 -7.31 -5.95
N ASN A 129 -18.90 -6.47 -6.95
CA ASN A 129 -19.26 -6.85 -8.30
C ASN A 129 -18.34 -6.17 -9.33
N ARG A 130 -18.68 -6.36 -10.59
CA ARG A 130 -17.94 -5.80 -11.73
C ARG A 130 -17.77 -4.27 -11.68
N ASP A 131 -18.76 -3.56 -11.13
CA ASP A 131 -18.81 -2.09 -11.22
C ASP A 131 -18.04 -1.41 -10.10
N ASN A 132 -17.91 -2.05 -8.92
CA ASN A 132 -17.24 -1.48 -7.75
C ASN A 132 -15.90 -2.14 -7.39
N PHE A 133 -15.52 -3.25 -8.03
CA PHE A 133 -14.32 -4.01 -7.70
C PHE A 133 -13.03 -3.18 -7.77
N ASP A 134 -12.86 -2.37 -8.82
CA ASP A 134 -11.65 -1.57 -8.99
C ASP A 134 -11.56 -0.49 -7.89
N GLU A 135 -12.69 0.07 -7.46
CA GLU A 135 -12.77 1.00 -6.33
C GLU A 135 -12.39 0.33 -5.00
N VAL A 136 -12.97 -0.84 -4.72
CA VAL A 136 -12.65 -1.63 -3.51
C VAL A 136 -11.16 -1.95 -3.47
N ARG A 137 -10.61 -2.40 -4.58
CA ARG A 137 -9.20 -2.75 -4.73
C ARG A 137 -8.28 -1.54 -4.53
N GLU A 138 -8.61 -0.40 -5.13
CA GLU A 138 -7.85 0.84 -4.97
C GLU A 138 -7.87 1.31 -3.51
N THR A 139 -9.01 1.25 -2.85
CA THR A 139 -9.13 1.60 -1.43
C THR A 139 -8.27 0.68 -0.56
N MET A 140 -8.31 -0.64 -0.79
CA MET A 140 -7.45 -1.58 -0.07
C MET A 140 -5.97 -1.28 -0.27
N LEU A 141 -5.54 -0.92 -1.48
CA LEU A 141 -4.17 -0.53 -1.76
C LEU A 141 -3.79 0.77 -1.03
N GLN A 142 -4.66 1.77 -1.01
CA GLN A 142 -4.43 3.03 -0.27
C GLN A 142 -4.31 2.80 1.23
N LEU A 143 -5.12 1.94 1.82
CA LEU A 143 -5.02 1.50 3.22
C LEU A 143 -3.73 0.73 3.53
N ASN A 144 -3.00 0.28 2.52
CA ASN A 144 -1.68 -0.32 2.62
C ASN A 144 -0.56 0.60 2.11
N PHE A 145 -0.83 1.90 2.03
CA PHE A 145 0.11 2.94 1.62
C PHE A 145 0.61 2.81 0.16
N ILE A 146 -0.19 2.17 -0.71
CA ILE A 146 0.10 1.96 -2.13
C ILE A 146 -0.83 2.84 -2.97
N GLY A 147 -0.28 3.48 -4.02
CA GLY A 147 -1.06 4.35 -4.92
C GLY A 147 -1.40 5.73 -4.34
N LEU A 148 -0.86 6.07 -3.17
CA LEU A 148 -0.98 7.40 -2.59
C LEU A 148 0.01 8.36 -3.25
N ASP A 149 -0.47 9.58 -3.56
CA ASP A 149 0.39 10.64 -4.11
C ASP A 149 1.22 11.25 -2.97
N LYS A 150 2.43 10.73 -2.81
CA LYS A 150 3.37 11.16 -1.78
C LYS A 150 3.98 12.49 -2.18
N GLY A 151 4.02 13.44 -1.23
CA GLY A 151 4.83 14.64 -1.38
C GLY A 151 6.31 14.27 -1.55
N ASP A 152 7.02 15.03 -2.39
CA ASP A 152 8.47 14.89 -2.45
C ASP A 152 9.07 15.27 -1.09
N ALA A 153 10.00 14.46 -0.57
CA ALA A 153 10.80 14.87 0.56
C ALA A 153 11.50 16.21 0.21
N PRO A 154 11.67 17.13 1.19
CA PRO A 154 12.35 18.39 0.91
C PRO A 154 13.69 18.13 0.22
N PRO A 155 13.98 18.83 -0.89
CA PRO A 155 15.24 18.66 -1.57
C PRO A 155 16.38 19.09 -0.63
N VAL A 156 17.43 18.30 -0.56
CA VAL A 156 18.64 18.68 0.20
C VAL A 156 19.19 19.96 -0.41
N GLN A 157 19.29 21.01 0.41
CA GLN A 157 19.84 22.29 -0.02
C GLN A 157 21.37 22.25 0.06
N HIS A 158 22.02 22.92 -0.88
CA HIS A 158 23.47 22.94 -0.98
C HIS A 158 24.01 24.33 -0.67
N SER A 159 25.11 24.41 0.08
CA SER A 159 25.72 25.66 0.48
C SER A 159 26.40 26.40 -0.68
N ASP A 160 26.89 25.69 -1.66
CA ASP A 160 27.61 26.20 -2.85
C ASP A 160 27.44 25.30 -4.07
N ASP A 161 27.87 25.80 -5.24
CA ASP A 161 27.77 25.07 -6.51
C ASP A 161 28.62 23.80 -6.54
N LYS A 162 29.76 23.75 -5.80
CA LYS A 162 30.60 22.55 -5.73
C LYS A 162 29.93 21.44 -4.92
N SER A 163 29.30 21.80 -3.80
CA SER A 163 28.52 20.84 -2.99
C SER A 163 27.37 20.29 -3.78
N LYS A 164 26.70 21.13 -4.59
CA LYS A 164 25.62 20.71 -5.50
C LYS A 164 26.15 19.75 -6.57
N GLU A 165 27.25 20.09 -7.24
CA GLU A 165 27.87 19.22 -8.26
C GLU A 165 28.30 17.87 -7.70
N LEU A 166 28.89 17.86 -6.49
CA LEU A 166 29.27 16.62 -5.80
C LEU A 166 28.04 15.77 -5.46
N TRP A 167 26.98 16.40 -4.96
CA TRP A 167 25.71 15.73 -4.65
C TRP A 167 25.06 15.16 -5.90
N GLU A 168 25.03 15.91 -7.00
CA GLU A 168 24.49 15.43 -8.28
C GLU A 168 25.27 14.24 -8.82
N LYS A 169 26.60 14.21 -8.67
CA LYS A 169 27.44 13.04 -9.00
C LYS A 169 27.09 11.83 -8.11
N VAL A 170 26.97 12.03 -6.79
CA VAL A 170 26.56 10.97 -5.85
C VAL A 170 25.17 10.45 -6.19
N GLN A 171 24.22 11.34 -6.45
CA GLN A 171 22.86 10.95 -6.85
C GLN A 171 22.83 10.25 -8.22
N GLY A 172 23.68 10.67 -9.16
CA GLY A 172 23.87 10.00 -10.45
C GLY A 172 24.35 8.56 -10.26
N HIS A 173 25.38 8.35 -9.46
CA HIS A 173 25.88 7.00 -9.13
C HIS A 173 24.84 6.15 -8.40
N LEU A 174 24.11 6.73 -7.44
CA LEU A 174 23.03 6.01 -6.72
C LEU A 174 21.88 5.64 -7.66
N LYS A 175 21.52 6.52 -8.62
CA LYS A 175 20.50 6.20 -9.64
C LYS A 175 20.98 5.14 -10.62
N GLU A 176 22.24 5.17 -11.04
CA GLU A 176 22.83 4.13 -11.90
C GLU A 176 22.89 2.78 -11.19
N GLN A 177 23.29 2.76 -9.90
CA GLN A 177 23.23 1.56 -9.07
C GLN A 177 21.77 1.07 -8.90
N ALA A 178 20.84 1.95 -8.59
CA ALA A 178 19.43 1.62 -8.47
C ALA A 178 18.82 1.10 -9.78
N GLN A 179 19.27 1.58 -10.94
CA GLN A 179 18.84 1.04 -12.24
C GLN A 179 19.43 -0.34 -12.54
N LYS A 180 20.67 -0.62 -12.08
CA LYS A 180 21.29 -1.95 -12.18
C LYS A 180 20.64 -2.95 -11.20
N GLU A 181 20.23 -2.47 -10.04
CA GLU A 181 19.59 -3.24 -8.96
C GLU A 181 18.05 -3.35 -9.10
N SER A 182 17.46 -2.66 -10.09
CA SER A 182 15.99 -2.57 -10.28
C SER A 182 15.27 -3.89 -10.62
N LYS A 183 15.99 -5.00 -10.62
CA LYS A 183 15.43 -6.36 -10.76
C LYS A 183 15.36 -7.13 -9.43
N GLU A 184 15.92 -6.61 -8.36
CA GLU A 184 15.88 -7.23 -7.03
C GLU A 184 15.10 -6.33 -6.06
N ASP A 185 14.32 -6.95 -5.17
CA ASP A 185 13.62 -6.29 -4.06
C ASP A 185 14.63 -5.42 -3.29
N LYS A 186 14.42 -4.11 -3.24
CA LYS A 186 15.31 -3.20 -2.51
C LYS A 186 15.21 -3.48 -1.01
N PRO A 187 16.25 -4.03 -0.37
CA PRO A 187 16.19 -4.47 1.03
C PRO A 187 15.90 -3.32 2.02
N GLU A 188 16.22 -2.08 1.65
CA GLU A 188 15.94 -0.91 2.46
C GLU A 188 14.43 -0.67 2.68
N TYR A 189 13.56 -1.06 1.74
CA TYR A 189 12.11 -0.94 1.84
C TYR A 189 11.42 -2.21 2.34
N HIS A 190 12.18 -3.24 2.72
CA HIS A 190 11.60 -4.40 3.37
C HIS A 190 10.96 -4.00 4.69
N LEU A 191 9.77 -4.52 4.96
CA LEU A 191 9.00 -4.20 6.15
C LEU A 191 9.80 -4.40 7.45
N SER A 192 10.61 -5.47 7.52
CA SER A 192 11.48 -5.75 8.67
C SER A 192 12.52 -4.66 8.91
N ASN A 193 13.10 -4.09 7.84
CA ASN A 193 14.04 -3.00 7.95
C ASN A 193 13.35 -1.70 8.39
N ILE A 194 12.18 -1.40 7.84
CA ILE A 194 11.36 -0.24 8.25
C ILE A 194 11.01 -0.34 9.73
N ILE A 195 10.49 -1.49 10.19
CA ILE A 195 10.19 -1.75 11.60
C ILE A 195 11.43 -1.50 12.48
N SER A 196 12.58 -2.09 12.11
CA SER A 196 13.82 -1.92 12.86
C SER A 196 14.26 -0.46 12.93
N LYS A 197 14.17 0.28 11.82
CA LYS A 197 14.55 1.70 11.77
C LYS A 197 13.62 2.57 12.60
N ILE A 198 12.30 2.35 12.52
CA ILE A 198 11.33 3.10 13.34
C ILE A 198 11.58 2.82 14.83
N CYS A 199 11.77 1.57 15.24
CA CYS A 199 12.09 1.24 16.63
C CYS A 199 13.41 1.86 17.14
N ALA A 200 14.37 2.10 16.25
CA ALA A 200 15.65 2.71 16.61
C ALA A 200 15.59 4.24 16.76
N VAL A 201 14.63 4.91 16.12
CA VAL A 201 14.63 6.38 16.03
C VAL A 201 13.39 7.04 16.61
N HIS A 202 12.25 6.34 16.63
CA HIS A 202 11.00 6.90 17.11
C HIS A 202 10.90 6.77 18.63
N PRO A 203 10.61 7.85 19.38
CA PRO A 203 10.66 7.83 20.85
C PRO A 203 9.61 6.93 21.50
N SER A 204 8.48 6.69 20.84
CA SER A 204 7.34 5.95 21.40
C SER A 204 7.24 4.51 20.92
N TYR A 205 7.92 4.12 19.82
CA TYR A 205 7.83 2.77 19.28
C TYR A 205 9.08 1.96 19.55
N ASN A 206 8.86 0.72 19.95
CA ASN A 206 9.88 -0.29 20.17
C ASN A 206 9.37 -1.66 19.76
N LEU A 207 10.21 -2.69 19.78
CA LEU A 207 9.85 -4.05 19.35
C LEU A 207 8.73 -4.71 20.17
N LEU A 208 8.34 -4.16 21.32
CA LEU A 208 7.26 -4.69 22.14
C LEU A 208 5.89 -4.17 21.71
N ASN A 209 5.82 -2.91 21.26
CA ASN A 209 4.54 -2.25 20.95
C ASN A 209 4.28 -2.00 19.45
N ILE A 210 5.32 -2.01 18.62
CA ILE A 210 5.19 -1.66 17.19
C ILE A 210 4.23 -2.59 16.41
N TYR A 211 4.11 -3.83 16.83
CA TYR A 211 3.23 -4.81 16.16
C TYR A 211 1.73 -4.52 16.30
N GLY A 212 1.36 -3.61 17.21
CA GLY A 212 -0.01 -3.10 17.31
C GLY A 212 -0.39 -2.08 16.22
N LEU A 213 0.59 -1.52 15.51
CA LEU A 213 0.31 -0.60 14.41
C LEU A 213 -0.27 -1.34 13.20
N THR A 214 -1.12 -0.63 12.46
CA THR A 214 -1.49 -1.06 11.11
C THR A 214 -0.35 -0.80 10.14
N VAL A 215 -0.40 -1.44 8.98
CA VAL A 215 0.57 -1.20 7.90
C VAL A 215 0.55 0.27 7.49
N PHE A 216 -0.64 0.89 7.38
CA PHE A 216 -0.74 2.31 7.07
C PHE A 216 -0.01 3.19 8.09
N GLN A 217 -0.27 2.99 9.39
CA GLN A 217 0.36 3.74 10.47
C GLN A 217 1.89 3.58 10.49
N LEU A 218 2.39 2.37 10.20
CA LEU A 218 3.85 2.14 10.13
C LEU A 218 4.50 2.94 8.99
N TYR A 219 3.92 2.88 7.79
CA TYR A 219 4.46 3.62 6.65
C TYR A 219 4.33 5.12 6.84
N ASP A 220 3.23 5.60 7.42
CA ASP A 220 3.10 7.00 7.79
C ASP A 220 4.22 7.42 8.74
N ALA A 221 4.41 6.73 9.86
CA ALA A 221 5.47 7.01 10.81
C ALA A 221 6.87 6.99 10.15
N PHE A 222 7.12 6.07 9.22
CA PHE A 222 8.36 5.99 8.48
C PHE A 222 8.60 7.22 7.61
N PHE A 223 7.58 7.67 6.88
CA PHE A 223 7.71 8.87 6.04
C PHE A 223 7.82 10.14 6.88
N GLN A 224 7.08 10.26 7.99
CA GLN A 224 7.21 11.38 8.92
C GLN A 224 8.62 11.49 9.48
N VAL A 225 9.19 10.39 9.97
CA VAL A 225 10.57 10.36 10.49
C VAL A 225 11.58 10.70 9.39
N SER A 226 11.37 10.20 8.18
CA SER A 226 12.25 10.50 7.03
C SER A 226 12.20 11.99 6.67
N TYR A 227 11.00 12.57 6.68
CA TYR A 227 10.80 13.99 6.42
C TYR A 227 11.45 14.87 7.49
N MET A 228 11.22 14.58 8.79
CA MET A 228 11.83 15.29 9.89
C MET A 228 13.37 15.26 9.83
N ARG A 229 13.97 14.09 9.54
CA ARG A 229 15.43 13.97 9.40
C ARG A 229 15.98 14.81 8.26
N SER A 230 15.27 14.90 7.15
CA SER A 230 15.66 15.77 6.03
C SER A 230 15.57 17.24 6.42
N SER A 231 14.57 17.63 7.19
CA SER A 231 14.43 19.00 7.72
C SER A 231 15.58 19.34 8.69
N ASP A 232 15.86 18.45 9.66
CA ASP A 232 16.95 18.62 10.63
C ASP A 232 18.31 18.78 9.92
N LEU A 233 18.56 17.96 8.90
CA LEU A 233 19.78 18.07 8.10
C LEU A 233 19.89 19.43 7.40
N ASN A 234 18.80 19.90 6.82
CA ASN A 234 18.75 21.20 6.16
C ASN A 234 18.99 22.34 7.16
N GLU A 235 18.44 22.25 8.37
CA GLU A 235 18.70 23.23 9.44
C GLU A 235 20.18 23.23 9.88
N GLN A 236 20.80 22.06 9.99
CA GLN A 236 22.22 21.95 10.31
C GLN A 236 23.11 22.53 9.19
N ILE A 237 22.79 22.27 7.92
CA ILE A 237 23.50 22.85 6.77
C ILE A 237 23.36 24.38 6.81
N PHE A 238 22.17 24.90 7.06
CA PHE A 238 21.93 26.34 7.20
C PHE A 238 22.76 26.94 8.34
N SER A 239 22.73 26.33 9.52
CA SER A 239 23.48 26.80 10.69
C SER A 239 25.00 26.90 10.44
N ASN A 240 25.55 25.95 9.67
CA ASN A 240 27.00 25.91 9.42
C ASN A 240 27.45 26.71 8.18
N HIS A 241 26.60 26.80 7.17
CA HIS A 241 26.97 27.32 5.85
C HIS A 241 25.91 28.20 5.21
N GLY A 242 24.84 28.54 5.94
CA GLY A 242 23.67 29.23 5.40
C GLY A 242 23.98 30.66 4.98
N GLY A 243 23.39 31.07 3.87
CA GLY A 243 23.39 32.42 3.37
C GLY A 243 21.97 32.83 2.94
N ASP A 244 21.83 34.04 2.41
CA ASP A 244 20.55 34.66 2.03
C ASP A 244 19.71 33.84 1.04
N LYS A 245 20.31 32.82 0.40
CA LYS A 245 19.63 31.94 -0.59
C LYS A 245 18.95 30.72 0.04
N PHE A 246 19.17 30.45 1.34
CA PHE A 246 18.62 29.29 2.01
C PHE A 246 17.14 29.52 2.31
N LYS A 247 16.30 28.55 1.93
CA LYS A 247 14.86 28.58 2.20
C LYS A 247 14.49 27.50 3.20
N PHE A 248 13.98 27.91 4.36
CA PHE A 248 13.39 26.97 5.30
C PHE A 248 12.13 26.36 4.69
N GLU A 249 12.05 25.05 4.71
CA GLU A 249 10.81 24.36 4.39
C GLU A 249 9.93 24.26 5.64
N ASN A 250 8.63 24.44 5.42
CA ASN A 250 7.67 24.27 6.51
C ASN A 250 7.54 22.76 6.83
N TRP A 251 8.05 22.36 7.99
CA TRP A 251 7.99 20.97 8.47
C TRP A 251 6.56 20.44 8.69
N LEU A 252 5.55 21.33 8.75
CA LEU A 252 4.13 20.97 8.82
C LEU A 252 3.52 20.64 7.45
N LYS A 253 4.29 20.65 6.36
CA LYS A 253 3.76 20.23 5.07
C LYS A 253 3.26 18.77 5.15
N PRO A 254 2.05 18.49 4.64
CA PRO A 254 1.53 17.13 4.62
C PRO A 254 2.41 16.23 3.73
N ILE A 255 2.60 15.00 4.16
CA ILE A 255 3.35 13.98 3.41
C ILE A 255 2.59 13.57 2.14
N LEU A 256 1.26 13.58 2.20
CA LEU A 256 0.40 13.25 1.06
C LEU A 256 -0.08 14.55 0.40
N LYS A 257 0.04 14.64 -0.93
CA LYS A 257 -0.25 15.88 -1.68
C LYS A 257 -1.72 16.26 -1.76
N ASN A 258 -2.63 15.37 -1.49
CA ASN A 258 -4.08 15.58 -1.66
C ASN A 258 -4.85 15.39 -0.35
N LEU A 259 -4.31 15.96 0.71
CA LEU A 259 -4.99 16.05 2.01
C LEU A 259 -5.86 17.28 2.07
#